data_f4c2df856f17d33e82562e1df67bf376
#
_entry.id   f4c2df856f17d33e82562e1df67bf376
#
_cell.length_a   1.000
_cell.length_b   1.000
_cell.length_c   1.000
_cell.angle_alpha   90.00
_cell.angle_beta   90.00
_cell.angle_gamma   90.00
#
_symmetry.space_group_name_H-M   'P 1'
#
loop_
_entity.id
_entity.type
_entity.pdbx_description
1 polymer ?
#
loop_
_entity_poly.entity_id
_entity_poly.type
_entity_poly.pdbx_seq_one_letter_code
_entity_poly.pdbx_strand_id
1 'polypeptide(L)'
;MTFETLRALADRAALFTALRQDQLMTATDALGEHRWDVDLAAGTFTFAATAQPDRTLVATAHLLASIAPGPRSLMWSWAMPQGDRSGITEKLRAYGAEHGIPELTQGEVAFPADTGEDIQAWVADLAHAIAGAAVEITGLSPYYSAPAGGARAVLLLDAPIEPLTVAAAVTALPRILSGLTLSDPRASVWDLGRLAGWRLEWADEAFSAATLTDATGSATFRFDEYARITGIEGSLGGATTPAP
;
A
#
# COMPACT_ATOMS: atom_id res chain seq x y z
N MET A 1 8.15 -20.47 6.01
CA MET A 1 8.09 -19.46 7.07
C MET A 1 6.84 -18.64 6.86
N THR A 2 6.05 -18.47 7.91
CA THR A 2 4.72 -17.86 7.79
C THR A 2 4.85 -16.37 7.46
N PHE A 3 4.06 -15.87 6.52
CA PHE A 3 3.99 -14.48 6.06
C PHE A 3 5.17 -13.94 5.21
N GLU A 4 6.17 -14.71 4.85
CA GLU A 4 7.27 -14.23 3.99
C GLU A 4 6.79 -13.84 2.59
N THR A 5 5.89 -14.65 2.01
CA THR A 5 5.32 -14.34 0.70
C THR A 5 4.52 -13.04 0.71
N LEU A 6 3.78 -12.77 1.80
CA LEU A 6 3.04 -11.50 1.94
C LEU A 6 4.00 -10.31 2.07
N ARG A 7 5.12 -10.47 2.79
CA ARG A 7 6.16 -9.43 2.87
C ARG A 7 6.81 -9.18 1.51
N ALA A 8 7.10 -10.23 0.75
CA ALA A 8 7.65 -10.08 -0.59
C ALA A 8 6.69 -9.35 -1.56
N LEU A 9 5.38 -9.64 -1.48
CA LEU A 9 4.37 -8.90 -2.23
C LEU A 9 4.29 -7.43 -1.79
N ALA A 10 4.32 -7.17 -0.47
CA ALA A 10 4.32 -5.82 0.07
C ALA A 10 5.55 -5.00 -0.37
N ASP A 11 6.73 -5.62 -0.41
CA ASP A 11 7.98 -5.01 -0.87
C ASP A 11 7.89 -4.58 -2.34
N ARG A 12 7.26 -5.36 -3.19
CA ARG A 12 7.04 -4.99 -4.59
C ARG A 12 6.19 -3.73 -4.71
N ALA A 13 5.09 -3.63 -3.95
CA ALA A 13 4.22 -2.46 -3.94
C ALA A 13 4.76 -1.29 -3.10
N ALA A 14 5.93 -1.41 -2.46
CA ALA A 14 6.37 -0.50 -1.40
C ALA A 14 6.44 0.96 -1.84
N LEU A 15 6.99 1.26 -3.02
CA LEU A 15 7.07 2.63 -3.54
C LEU A 15 5.68 3.23 -3.81
N PHE A 16 4.81 2.48 -4.49
CA PHE A 16 3.45 2.91 -4.77
C PHE A 16 2.67 3.14 -3.47
N THR A 17 2.74 2.17 -2.56
CA THR A 17 2.07 2.24 -1.26
C THR A 17 2.54 3.45 -0.46
N ALA A 18 3.86 3.70 -0.38
CA ALA A 18 4.40 4.83 0.36
C ALA A 18 3.96 6.18 -0.23
N LEU A 19 3.93 6.32 -1.55
CA LEU A 19 3.45 7.51 -2.23
C LEU A 19 1.95 7.75 -1.96
N ARG A 20 1.14 6.70 -1.99
CA ARG A 20 -0.30 6.82 -1.70
C ARG A 20 -0.58 7.13 -0.22
N GLN A 21 0.22 6.57 0.70
CA GLN A 21 0.17 6.93 2.12
C GLN A 21 0.55 8.39 2.36
N ASP A 22 1.54 8.89 1.63
CA ASP A 22 1.94 10.29 1.67
C ASP A 22 0.83 11.24 1.20
N GLN A 23 0.10 10.87 0.14
CA GLN A 23 -1.06 11.63 -0.32
C GLN A 23 -2.19 11.61 0.72
N LEU A 24 -2.47 10.46 1.37
CA LEU A 24 -3.45 10.40 2.45
C LEU A 24 -3.04 11.30 3.62
N MET A 25 -1.78 11.23 4.03
CA MET A 25 -1.25 12.08 5.11
C MET A 25 -1.40 13.56 4.77
N THR A 26 -1.04 13.97 3.55
CA THR A 26 -1.22 15.35 3.08
C THR A 26 -2.69 15.78 3.12
N ALA A 27 -3.61 14.91 2.71
CA ALA A 27 -5.05 15.20 2.73
C ALA A 27 -5.61 15.30 4.15
N THR A 28 -5.14 14.45 5.07
CA THR A 28 -5.55 14.52 6.48
C THR A 28 -4.90 15.67 7.23
N ASP A 29 -3.64 16.01 6.94
CA ASP A 29 -2.96 17.19 7.50
C ASP A 29 -3.67 18.51 7.13
N ALA A 30 -4.29 18.55 5.95
CA ALA A 30 -5.13 19.69 5.56
C ALA A 30 -6.35 19.88 6.47
N LEU A 31 -6.81 18.86 7.20
CA LEU A 31 -7.86 18.96 8.20
C LEU A 31 -7.36 19.61 9.51
N GLY A 32 -6.04 19.63 9.74
CA GLY A 32 -5.41 19.97 11.01
C GLY A 32 -5.51 18.82 12.02
N GLU A 33 -5.61 19.16 13.31
CA GLU A 33 -5.87 18.15 14.32
C GLU A 33 -7.19 17.45 14.01
N HIS A 34 -7.15 16.12 13.90
CA HIS A 34 -8.31 15.33 13.47
C HIS A 34 -8.41 14.02 14.26
N ARG A 35 -9.62 13.48 14.29
CA ARG A 35 -9.94 12.14 14.77
C ARG A 35 -10.40 11.29 13.60
N TRP A 36 -10.33 9.98 13.76
CA TRP A 36 -10.90 9.03 12.80
C TRP A 36 -12.02 8.22 13.45
N ASP A 37 -12.93 7.76 12.64
CA ASP A 37 -14.00 6.84 12.98
C ASP A 37 -14.23 5.85 11.85
N VAL A 38 -14.66 4.62 12.18
CA VAL A 38 -14.95 3.58 11.18
C VAL A 38 -16.32 2.96 11.45
N ASP A 39 -17.19 3.01 10.46
CA ASP A 39 -18.45 2.26 10.43
C ASP A 39 -18.31 1.11 9.44
N LEU A 40 -18.01 -0.10 9.95
CA LEU A 40 -17.90 -1.30 9.13
C LEU A 40 -19.24 -1.76 8.55
N ALA A 41 -20.38 -1.37 9.16
CA ALA A 41 -21.69 -1.69 8.63
C ALA A 41 -22.04 -0.83 7.41
N ALA A 42 -21.70 0.46 7.47
CA ALA A 42 -21.82 1.38 6.34
C ALA A 42 -20.66 1.25 5.34
N GLY A 43 -19.53 0.63 5.72
CA GLY A 43 -18.32 0.53 4.91
C GLY A 43 -17.62 1.88 4.76
N THR A 44 -17.62 2.72 5.81
CA THR A 44 -17.03 4.06 5.74
C THR A 44 -15.91 4.24 6.76
N PHE A 45 -14.89 5.01 6.36
CA PHE A 45 -13.82 5.51 7.23
C PHE A 45 -13.81 7.03 7.12
N THR A 46 -13.98 7.70 8.26
CA THR A 46 -14.08 9.16 8.30
C THR A 46 -12.94 9.76 9.11
N PHE A 47 -12.22 10.71 8.51
CA PHE A 47 -11.35 11.62 9.24
C PHE A 47 -12.12 12.93 9.44
N ALA A 48 -12.21 13.43 10.66
CA ALA A 48 -12.95 14.64 10.99
C ALA A 48 -12.05 15.62 11.76
N ALA A 49 -11.98 16.86 11.30
CA ALA A 49 -11.22 17.90 11.98
C ALA A 49 -11.76 18.14 13.39
N THR A 50 -10.88 18.22 14.40
CA THR A 50 -11.27 18.42 15.81
C THR A 50 -11.91 19.78 16.02
N ALA A 51 -11.35 20.82 15.41
CA ALA A 51 -11.84 22.20 15.55
C ALA A 51 -13.10 22.50 14.71
N GLN A 52 -13.33 21.76 13.62
CA GLN A 52 -14.43 21.94 12.68
C GLN A 52 -14.96 20.56 12.26
N PRO A 53 -15.82 19.91 13.06
CA PRO A 53 -16.25 18.53 12.82
C PRO A 53 -16.94 18.28 11.47
N ASP A 54 -17.48 19.32 10.83
CA ASP A 54 -18.07 19.24 9.49
C ASP A 54 -17.03 19.15 8.37
N ARG A 55 -15.76 19.51 8.66
CA ARG A 55 -14.65 19.29 7.74
C ARG A 55 -14.19 17.85 7.87
N THR A 56 -14.53 17.04 6.88
CA THR A 56 -14.26 15.62 6.88
C THR A 56 -13.61 15.16 5.58
N LEU A 57 -12.83 14.08 5.67
CA LEU A 57 -12.45 13.26 4.54
C LEU A 57 -13.06 11.88 4.79
N VAL A 58 -13.97 11.48 3.90
CA VAL A 58 -14.68 10.20 4.00
C VAL A 58 -14.19 9.28 2.90
N ALA A 59 -13.76 8.09 3.27
CA ALA A 59 -13.32 7.03 2.37
C ALA A 59 -14.25 5.80 2.48
N THR A 60 -14.37 5.03 1.41
CA THR A 60 -14.93 3.67 1.51
C THR A 60 -13.90 2.78 2.20
N ALA A 61 -14.33 2.06 3.23
CA ALA A 61 -13.47 1.17 4.02
C ALA A 61 -13.67 -0.29 3.63
N HIS A 62 -12.61 -0.98 3.31
CA HIS A 62 -12.59 -2.40 3.00
C HIS A 62 -11.78 -3.13 4.06
N LEU A 63 -12.45 -3.77 5.01
CA LEU A 63 -11.77 -4.56 6.04
C LEU A 63 -11.08 -5.75 5.39
N LEU A 64 -9.75 -5.84 5.56
CA LEU A 64 -8.95 -6.98 5.09
C LEU A 64 -8.89 -8.08 6.13
N ALA A 65 -8.45 -7.72 7.32
CA ALA A 65 -8.16 -8.69 8.37
C ALA A 65 -8.21 -8.06 9.76
N SER A 66 -8.32 -8.92 10.76
CA SER A 66 -8.09 -8.63 12.17
C SER A 66 -6.89 -9.44 12.65
N ILE A 67 -5.90 -8.79 13.25
CA ILE A 67 -4.70 -9.40 13.80
C ILE A 67 -4.81 -9.36 15.33
N ALA A 68 -4.93 -10.51 15.96
CA ALA A 68 -5.20 -10.62 17.38
C ALA A 68 -3.98 -11.18 18.15
N PRO A 69 -3.26 -10.34 18.92
CA PRO A 69 -2.09 -10.79 19.69
C PRO A 69 -2.44 -11.78 20.80
N GLY A 70 -3.64 -11.71 21.38
CA GLY A 70 -4.08 -12.65 22.43
C GLY A 70 -4.22 -14.09 21.89
N PRO A 71 -5.09 -14.35 20.90
CA PRO A 71 -5.19 -15.66 20.23
C PRO A 71 -3.96 -16.02 19.43
N ARG A 72 -3.06 -15.09 19.13
CA ARG A 72 -1.90 -15.23 18.24
C ARG A 72 -2.30 -15.68 16.84
N SER A 73 -3.28 -15.01 16.25
CA SER A 73 -3.79 -15.31 14.92
C SER A 73 -4.18 -14.06 14.13
N LEU A 74 -4.19 -14.23 12.82
CA LEU A 74 -4.77 -13.33 11.85
C LEU A 74 -6.04 -13.99 11.33
N MET A 75 -7.15 -13.23 11.25
CA MET A 75 -8.39 -13.67 10.64
C MET A 75 -8.74 -12.76 9.47
N TRP A 76 -8.92 -13.33 8.29
CA TRP A 76 -9.36 -12.60 7.11
C TRP A 76 -10.84 -12.23 7.19
N SER A 77 -11.25 -11.08 6.63
CA SER A 77 -12.65 -10.64 6.71
C SER A 77 -13.62 -11.60 6.02
N TRP A 78 -13.23 -12.29 4.96
CA TRP A 78 -14.05 -13.30 4.31
C TRP A 78 -14.38 -14.51 5.20
N ALA A 79 -13.57 -14.77 6.22
CA ALA A 79 -13.79 -15.85 7.20
C ALA A 79 -14.52 -15.37 8.46
N MET A 80 -14.76 -14.06 8.62
CA MET A 80 -15.48 -13.52 9.76
C MET A 80 -16.99 -13.71 9.63
N PRO A 81 -17.75 -13.74 10.75
CA PRO A 81 -19.21 -13.90 10.70
C PRO A 81 -19.95 -12.87 9.84
N GLN A 82 -19.44 -11.63 9.77
CA GLN A 82 -20.01 -10.57 8.92
C GLN A 82 -19.63 -10.71 7.45
N GLY A 83 -18.62 -11.54 7.12
CA GLY A 83 -18.12 -11.78 5.78
C GLY A 83 -17.42 -10.57 5.16
N ASP A 84 -16.90 -10.77 3.94
CA ASP A 84 -16.34 -9.70 3.10
C ASP A 84 -17.43 -9.08 2.22
N ARG A 85 -17.97 -7.94 2.62
CA ARG A 85 -19.02 -7.23 1.86
C ARG A 85 -18.49 -6.56 0.60
N SER A 86 -17.19 -6.30 0.54
CA SER A 86 -16.56 -5.59 -0.58
C SER A 86 -16.07 -6.50 -1.70
N GLY A 87 -15.91 -7.80 -1.41
CA GLY A 87 -15.27 -8.76 -2.32
C GLY A 87 -13.76 -8.58 -2.48
N ILE A 88 -13.14 -7.67 -1.73
CA ILE A 88 -11.70 -7.39 -1.83
C ILE A 88 -10.89 -8.58 -1.32
N THR A 89 -11.26 -9.14 -0.15
CA THR A 89 -10.51 -10.28 0.39
C THR A 89 -10.80 -11.59 -0.36
N GLU A 90 -11.93 -11.70 -1.05
CA GLU A 90 -12.14 -12.80 -2.00
C GLU A 90 -11.19 -12.74 -3.20
N LYS A 91 -10.82 -11.52 -3.67
CA LYS A 91 -9.76 -11.37 -4.69
C LYS A 91 -8.40 -11.84 -4.15
N LEU A 92 -8.08 -11.49 -2.88
CA LEU A 92 -6.85 -11.95 -2.24
C LEU A 92 -6.84 -13.49 -2.12
N ARG A 93 -7.95 -14.08 -1.72
CA ARG A 93 -8.12 -15.53 -1.62
C ARG A 93 -7.97 -16.22 -2.97
N ALA A 94 -8.58 -15.69 -4.03
CA ALA A 94 -8.46 -16.20 -5.39
C ALA A 94 -7.00 -16.14 -5.87
N TYR A 95 -6.32 -15.01 -5.65
CA TYR A 95 -4.89 -14.86 -5.94
C TYR A 95 -4.04 -15.88 -5.18
N GLY A 96 -4.34 -16.07 -3.88
CA GLY A 96 -3.66 -17.08 -3.06
C GLY A 96 -3.83 -18.50 -3.57
N ALA A 97 -5.03 -18.84 -4.05
CA ALA A 97 -5.31 -20.16 -4.63
C ALA A 97 -4.56 -20.36 -5.97
N GLU A 98 -4.53 -19.34 -6.82
CA GLU A 98 -3.83 -19.36 -8.10
C GLU A 98 -2.30 -19.50 -7.93
N HIS A 99 -1.73 -18.81 -6.94
CA HIS A 99 -0.29 -18.72 -6.74
C HIS A 99 0.24 -19.65 -5.63
N GLY A 100 -0.63 -20.47 -5.03
CA GLY A 100 -0.24 -21.42 -3.98
C GLY A 100 0.24 -20.75 -2.69
N ILE A 101 -0.41 -19.67 -2.26
CA ILE A 101 -0.09 -18.89 -1.05
C ILE A 101 -1.08 -19.27 0.07
N PRO A 102 -0.68 -20.18 1.00
CA PRO A 102 -1.60 -20.71 2.01
C PRO A 102 -2.17 -19.62 2.93
N GLU A 103 -1.36 -18.59 3.26
CA GLU A 103 -1.77 -17.51 4.14
C GLU A 103 -2.95 -16.70 3.59
N LEU A 104 -3.17 -16.69 2.27
CA LEU A 104 -4.30 -16.03 1.64
C LEU A 104 -5.54 -16.93 1.50
N THR A 105 -5.37 -18.25 1.63
CA THR A 105 -6.47 -19.22 1.43
C THR A 105 -7.02 -19.81 2.74
N GLN A 106 -6.29 -19.67 3.84
CA GLN A 106 -6.73 -20.06 5.18
C GLN A 106 -7.46 -18.91 5.83
N GLY A 107 -8.70 -19.14 6.32
CA GLY A 107 -9.53 -18.11 6.94
C GLY A 107 -8.92 -17.52 8.20
N GLU A 108 -8.24 -18.36 8.98
CA GLU A 108 -7.46 -17.99 10.15
C GLU A 108 -6.05 -18.55 10.00
N VAL A 109 -5.05 -17.70 10.24
CA VAL A 109 -3.62 -18.03 10.13
C VAL A 109 -2.96 -17.80 11.47
N ALA A 110 -2.42 -18.89 12.06
CA ALA A 110 -1.71 -18.79 13.32
C ALA A 110 -0.37 -18.04 13.15
N PHE A 111 0.03 -17.31 14.17
CA PHE A 111 1.35 -16.69 14.21
C PHE A 111 2.44 -17.75 14.28
N PRO A 112 3.66 -17.47 13.80
CA PRO A 112 4.80 -18.30 14.07
C PRO A 112 5.10 -18.37 15.58
N ALA A 113 5.80 -19.39 16.01
CA ALA A 113 6.17 -19.56 17.41
C ALA A 113 7.02 -18.37 17.90
N ASP A 114 7.96 -17.93 17.07
CA ASP A 114 8.81 -16.78 17.34
C ASP A 114 8.24 -15.54 16.63
N THR A 115 7.85 -14.56 17.45
CA THR A 115 7.38 -13.22 17.03
C THR A 115 8.26 -12.11 17.65
N GLY A 116 9.42 -12.48 18.20
CA GLY A 116 10.24 -11.54 18.94
C GLY A 116 9.66 -11.21 20.33
N GLU A 117 10.33 -10.31 21.04
CA GLU A 117 9.95 -9.91 22.40
C GLU A 117 8.75 -8.96 22.41
N ASP A 118 8.59 -8.10 21.39
CA ASP A 118 7.50 -7.14 21.27
C ASP A 118 6.44 -7.61 20.28
N ILE A 119 5.43 -8.29 20.79
CA ILE A 119 4.29 -8.77 20.00
C ILE A 119 3.51 -7.63 19.34
N GLN A 120 3.47 -6.43 19.95
CA GLN A 120 2.72 -5.29 19.39
C GLN A 120 3.46 -4.70 18.19
N ALA A 121 4.77 -4.59 18.25
CA ALA A 121 5.61 -4.18 17.12
C ALA A 121 5.50 -5.21 15.98
N TRP A 122 5.55 -6.50 16.29
CA TRP A 122 5.39 -7.57 15.29
C TRP A 122 4.00 -7.52 14.62
N VAL A 123 2.92 -7.30 15.40
CA VAL A 123 1.55 -7.15 14.86
C VAL A 123 1.42 -5.90 13.98
N ALA A 124 2.08 -4.81 14.35
CA ALA A 124 2.09 -3.60 13.52
C ALA A 124 2.82 -3.84 12.20
N ASP A 125 3.98 -4.49 12.24
CA ASP A 125 4.74 -4.87 11.05
C ASP A 125 3.96 -5.82 10.12
N LEU A 126 3.31 -6.84 10.70
CA LEU A 126 2.45 -7.75 9.94
C LEU A 126 1.28 -7.01 9.28
N ALA A 127 0.68 -6.02 9.97
CA ALA A 127 -0.41 -5.23 9.40
C ALA A 127 0.03 -4.45 8.16
N HIS A 128 1.25 -3.89 8.17
CA HIS A 128 1.84 -3.23 7.00
C HIS A 128 2.10 -4.22 5.86
N ALA A 129 2.62 -5.41 6.17
CA ALA A 129 2.86 -6.45 5.18
C ALA A 129 1.55 -6.93 4.51
N ILE A 130 0.48 -7.14 5.30
CA ILE A 130 -0.83 -7.53 4.78
C ILE A 130 -1.42 -6.42 3.90
N ALA A 131 -1.35 -5.17 4.35
CA ALA A 131 -1.86 -4.04 3.58
C ALA A 131 -1.09 -3.87 2.27
N GLY A 132 0.25 -3.93 2.30
CA GLY A 132 1.09 -3.84 1.11
C GLY A 132 0.85 -4.97 0.12
N ALA A 133 0.70 -6.22 0.59
CA ALA A 133 0.34 -7.35 -0.25
C ALA A 133 -1.05 -7.17 -0.89
N ALA A 134 -2.01 -6.63 -0.13
CA ALA A 134 -3.34 -6.33 -0.67
C ALA A 134 -3.30 -5.21 -1.72
N VAL A 135 -2.48 -4.18 -1.53
CA VAL A 135 -2.22 -3.13 -2.54
C VAL A 135 -1.62 -3.74 -3.81
N GLU A 136 -0.61 -4.61 -3.66
CA GLU A 136 0.03 -5.29 -4.80
C GLU A 136 -0.97 -6.08 -5.64
N ILE A 137 -1.87 -6.82 -4.99
CA ILE A 137 -2.83 -7.70 -5.65
C ILE A 137 -4.00 -6.92 -6.25
N THR A 138 -4.47 -5.87 -5.58
CA THR A 138 -5.74 -5.20 -5.94
C THR A 138 -5.55 -3.84 -6.60
N GLY A 139 -4.40 -3.19 -6.42
CA GLY A 139 -4.14 -1.80 -6.80
C GLY A 139 -4.87 -0.77 -5.93
N LEU A 140 -5.74 -1.20 -5.01
CA LEU A 140 -6.50 -0.29 -4.14
C LEU A 140 -5.61 0.25 -3.02
N SER A 141 -5.60 1.56 -2.86
CA SER A 141 -4.78 2.29 -1.88
C SER A 141 -5.37 3.68 -1.61
N PRO A 142 -5.06 4.32 -0.51
CA PRO A 142 -4.17 3.92 0.58
C PRO A 142 -4.77 2.87 1.51
N TYR A 143 -4.07 2.55 2.61
CA TYR A 143 -4.55 1.68 3.66
C TYR A 143 -4.57 2.38 5.02
N TYR A 144 -5.26 1.78 5.98
CA TYR A 144 -5.23 2.19 7.38
C TYR A 144 -5.16 0.97 8.29
N SER A 145 -4.44 1.12 9.39
CA SER A 145 -4.32 0.06 10.39
C SER A 145 -4.51 0.66 11.77
N ALA A 146 -5.49 0.15 12.52
CA ALA A 146 -5.92 0.72 13.79
C ALA A 146 -6.14 -0.33 14.88
N PRO A 147 -5.88 0.00 16.16
CA PRO A 147 -6.31 -0.84 17.27
C PRO A 147 -7.84 -0.96 17.31
N ALA A 148 -8.34 -2.17 17.51
CA ALA A 148 -9.78 -2.48 17.57
C ALA A 148 -10.03 -3.62 18.57
N GLY A 149 -10.56 -3.33 19.75
CA GLY A 149 -11.02 -4.35 20.71
C GLY A 149 -9.97 -5.37 21.14
N GLY A 150 -8.71 -4.96 21.34
CA GLY A 150 -7.60 -5.86 21.70
C GLY A 150 -6.92 -6.55 20.51
N ALA A 151 -7.40 -6.28 19.29
CA ALA A 151 -6.80 -6.67 18.02
C ALA A 151 -6.36 -5.44 17.23
N ARG A 152 -5.80 -5.64 16.05
CA ARG A 152 -5.51 -4.60 15.06
C ARG A 152 -6.28 -4.90 13.79
N ALA A 153 -7.14 -3.97 13.39
CA ALA A 153 -7.82 -4.01 12.10
C ALA A 153 -6.90 -3.48 11.00
N VAL A 154 -6.97 -4.10 9.81
CA VAL A 154 -6.28 -3.66 8.60
C VAL A 154 -7.33 -3.40 7.52
N LEU A 155 -7.31 -2.21 6.96
CA LEU A 155 -8.29 -1.77 5.96
C LEU A 155 -7.58 -1.19 4.73
N LEU A 156 -8.10 -1.47 3.54
CA LEU A 156 -7.85 -0.62 2.37
C LEU A 156 -8.90 0.49 2.33
N LEU A 157 -8.49 1.65 1.84
CA LEU A 157 -9.36 2.82 1.73
C LEU A 157 -9.49 3.22 0.26
N ASP A 158 -10.74 3.40 -0.20
CA ASP A 158 -11.01 4.14 -1.42
C ASP A 158 -11.31 5.59 -0.99
N ALA A 159 -10.27 6.39 -0.94
CA ALA A 159 -10.29 7.76 -0.44
C ALA A 159 -10.36 8.77 -1.59
N PRO A 160 -11.11 9.88 -1.45
CA PRO A 160 -11.18 10.95 -2.46
C PRO A 160 -9.91 11.82 -2.41
N ILE A 161 -8.78 11.19 -2.72
CA ILE A 161 -7.47 11.84 -2.86
C ILE A 161 -7.08 11.87 -4.33
N GLU A 162 -6.29 12.89 -4.71
CA GLU A 162 -5.86 13.07 -6.09
C GLU A 162 -5.18 11.81 -6.65
N PRO A 163 -5.35 11.52 -7.95
CA PRO A 163 -4.59 10.47 -8.61
C PRO A 163 -3.09 10.70 -8.45
N LEU A 164 -2.33 9.61 -8.26
CA LEU A 164 -0.88 9.71 -8.21
C LEU A 164 -0.35 10.06 -9.61
N THR A 165 0.49 11.10 -9.69
CA THR A 165 1.13 11.53 -10.93
C THR A 165 2.65 11.42 -10.83
N VAL A 166 3.33 11.32 -11.98
CA VAL A 166 4.80 11.34 -12.03
C VAL A 166 5.35 12.61 -11.40
N ALA A 167 4.75 13.76 -11.66
CA ALA A 167 5.15 15.04 -11.07
C ALA A 167 5.07 15.03 -9.54
N ALA A 168 3.97 14.53 -8.97
CA ALA A 168 3.82 14.40 -7.53
C ALA A 168 4.82 13.40 -6.93
N ALA A 169 5.02 12.25 -7.61
CA ALA A 169 5.96 11.22 -7.17
C ALA A 169 7.40 11.76 -7.13
N VAL A 170 7.89 12.42 -8.18
CA VAL A 170 9.25 12.99 -8.24
C VAL A 170 9.49 13.95 -7.07
N THR A 171 8.48 14.71 -6.69
CA THR A 171 8.57 15.67 -5.57
C THR A 171 8.66 14.95 -4.21
N ALA A 172 7.92 13.86 -4.02
CA ALA A 172 7.83 13.15 -2.75
C ALA A 172 8.93 12.10 -2.55
N LEU A 173 9.41 11.47 -3.63
CA LEU A 173 10.35 10.34 -3.60
C LEU A 173 11.62 10.58 -2.79
N PRO A 174 12.33 11.73 -2.86
CA PRO A 174 13.56 11.93 -2.06
C PRO A 174 13.31 11.77 -0.57
N ARG A 175 12.19 12.29 -0.07
CA ARG A 175 11.82 12.18 1.34
C ARG A 175 11.37 10.75 1.68
N ILE A 176 10.58 10.12 0.85
CA ILE A 176 10.08 8.76 1.06
C ILE A 176 11.25 7.76 1.09
N LEU A 177 12.16 7.84 0.13
CA LEU A 177 13.30 6.93 0.02
C LEU A 177 14.29 7.07 1.18
N SER A 178 14.35 8.22 1.84
CA SER A 178 15.22 8.40 3.02
C SER A 178 14.80 7.54 4.22
N GLY A 179 13.53 7.09 4.27
CA GLY A 179 12.96 6.26 5.33
C GLY A 179 12.48 4.88 4.88
N LEU A 180 12.59 4.56 3.58
CA LEU A 180 12.08 3.32 3.01
C LEU A 180 13.23 2.38 2.63
N THR A 181 13.17 1.14 3.14
CA THR A 181 14.07 0.07 2.69
C THR A 181 13.37 -0.77 1.65
N LEU A 182 13.99 -0.97 0.50
CA LEU A 182 13.49 -1.80 -0.59
C LEU A 182 14.38 -3.04 -0.72
N SER A 183 13.79 -4.23 -0.68
CA SER A 183 14.53 -5.48 -0.88
C SER A 183 14.91 -5.69 -2.36
N ASP A 184 14.01 -5.31 -3.28
CA ASP A 184 14.24 -5.29 -4.72
C ASP A 184 13.75 -3.95 -5.31
N PRO A 185 14.63 -2.94 -5.39
CA PRO A 185 14.28 -1.63 -5.93
C PRO A 185 13.80 -1.66 -7.39
N ARG A 186 14.33 -2.57 -8.23
CA ARG A 186 13.89 -2.70 -9.62
C ARG A 186 12.46 -3.19 -9.71
N ALA A 187 12.11 -4.23 -8.94
CA ALA A 187 10.75 -4.73 -8.85
C ALA A 187 9.79 -3.66 -8.30
N SER A 188 10.21 -2.91 -7.27
CA SER A 188 9.39 -1.84 -6.69
C SER A 188 9.13 -0.69 -7.68
N VAL A 189 10.10 -0.32 -8.52
CA VAL A 189 9.92 0.68 -9.58
C VAL A 189 9.03 0.14 -10.69
N TRP A 190 9.18 -1.14 -11.07
CA TRP A 190 8.27 -1.79 -12.03
C TRP A 190 6.83 -1.74 -11.55
N ASP A 191 6.59 -2.16 -10.29
CA ASP A 191 5.24 -2.21 -9.73
C ASP A 191 4.67 -0.82 -9.44
N LEU A 192 5.50 0.19 -9.15
CA LEU A 192 5.06 1.58 -9.13
C LEU A 192 4.44 1.98 -10.48
N GLY A 193 5.13 1.71 -11.60
CA GLY A 193 4.61 2.00 -12.94
C GLY A 193 3.30 1.26 -13.23
N ARG A 194 3.27 -0.04 -12.94
CA ARG A 194 2.10 -0.91 -13.17
C ARG A 194 0.89 -0.47 -12.34
N LEU A 195 1.08 -0.25 -11.03
CA LEU A 195 0.00 0.10 -10.10
C LEU A 195 -0.53 1.52 -10.33
N ALA A 196 0.34 2.46 -10.71
CA ALA A 196 -0.06 3.82 -11.05
C ALA A 196 -0.63 3.94 -12.49
N GLY A 197 -0.54 2.88 -13.31
CA GLY A 197 -0.97 2.91 -14.70
C GLY A 197 -0.06 3.74 -15.60
N TRP A 198 1.22 3.91 -15.24
CA TRP A 198 2.20 4.66 -16.00
C TRP A 198 2.92 3.78 -17.02
N ARG A 199 3.36 4.38 -18.11
CA ARG A 199 4.24 3.71 -19.06
C ARG A 199 5.62 3.54 -18.44
N LEU A 200 6.18 2.32 -18.54
CA LEU A 200 7.52 2.01 -18.09
C LEU A 200 8.37 1.55 -19.26
N GLU A 201 9.59 2.08 -19.37
CA GLU A 201 10.59 1.68 -20.34
C GLU A 201 11.93 1.44 -19.64
N TRP A 202 12.54 0.28 -19.88
CA TRP A 202 13.91 -0.02 -19.46
C TRP A 202 14.89 0.55 -20.46
N ALA A 203 16.01 1.10 -19.97
CA ALA A 203 17.02 1.69 -20.86
C ALA A 203 17.81 0.62 -21.64
N ASP A 204 18.02 -0.55 -21.04
CA ASP A 204 18.82 -1.65 -21.61
C ASP A 204 18.43 -3.00 -20.99
N GLU A 205 19.02 -4.08 -21.53
CA GLU A 205 18.83 -5.47 -21.07
C GLU A 205 19.45 -5.74 -19.68
N ALA A 206 20.35 -4.88 -19.20
CA ALA A 206 20.94 -4.97 -17.87
C ALA A 206 20.08 -4.30 -16.79
N PHE A 207 18.96 -3.68 -17.19
CA PHE A 207 18.07 -2.94 -16.30
C PHE A 207 18.80 -1.85 -15.52
N SER A 208 19.72 -1.12 -16.19
CA SER A 208 20.53 -0.08 -15.57
C SER A 208 19.74 1.19 -15.23
N ALA A 209 18.65 1.44 -15.96
CA ALA A 209 17.71 2.51 -15.66
C ALA A 209 16.29 2.16 -16.15
N ALA A 210 15.28 2.74 -15.46
CA ALA A 210 13.86 2.66 -15.83
C ALA A 210 13.28 4.06 -15.93
N THR A 211 12.53 4.36 -16.97
CA THR A 211 11.80 5.62 -17.15
C THR A 211 10.30 5.35 -17.02
N LEU A 212 9.67 6.01 -16.05
CA LEU A 212 8.23 6.05 -15.84
C LEU A 212 7.66 7.33 -16.44
N THR A 213 6.54 7.25 -17.17
CA THR A 213 5.95 8.40 -17.86
C THR A 213 4.43 8.40 -17.72
N ASP A 214 3.87 9.59 -17.44
CA ASP A 214 2.44 9.88 -17.53
C ASP A 214 2.20 11.23 -18.25
N ALA A 215 0.97 11.75 -18.19
CA ALA A 215 0.62 13.03 -18.81
C ALA A 215 1.32 14.25 -18.17
N THR A 216 1.89 14.11 -16.96
CA THR A 216 2.50 15.21 -16.19
C THR A 216 4.02 15.29 -16.36
N GLY A 217 4.64 14.24 -16.90
CA GLY A 217 6.09 14.20 -17.11
C GLY A 217 6.68 12.80 -17.11
N SER A 218 7.98 12.74 -16.87
CA SER A 218 8.73 11.48 -16.75
C SER A 218 9.67 11.48 -15.56
N ALA A 219 9.94 10.29 -15.02
CA ALA A 219 10.91 10.03 -13.96
C ALA A 219 11.83 8.89 -14.36
N THR A 220 13.13 9.13 -14.40
CA THR A 220 14.13 8.11 -14.70
C THR A 220 14.85 7.69 -13.43
N PHE A 221 14.75 6.43 -13.09
CA PHE A 221 15.44 5.78 -11.97
C PHE A 221 16.71 5.11 -12.51
N ARG A 222 17.86 5.39 -11.90
CA ARG A 222 19.14 4.76 -12.22
C ARG A 222 19.50 3.74 -11.16
N PHE A 223 20.06 2.60 -11.59
CA PHE A 223 20.43 1.52 -10.69
C PHE A 223 21.92 1.19 -10.82
N ASP A 224 22.53 0.77 -9.72
CA ASP A 224 23.88 0.18 -9.73
C ASP A 224 23.82 -1.34 -10.01
N GLU A 225 24.99 -1.97 -10.00
CA GLU A 225 25.16 -3.42 -10.19
C GLU A 225 24.46 -4.28 -9.13
N TYR A 226 24.15 -3.70 -7.94
CA TYR A 226 23.40 -4.33 -6.85
C TYR A 226 21.91 -3.99 -6.86
N ALA A 227 21.39 -3.46 -7.97
CA ALA A 227 20.03 -3.02 -8.15
C ALA A 227 19.59 -1.86 -7.22
N ARG A 228 20.50 -1.17 -6.54
CA ARG A 228 20.17 -0.02 -5.66
C ARG A 228 19.90 1.22 -6.50
N ILE A 229 18.91 2.02 -6.13
CA ILE A 229 18.64 3.31 -6.76
C ILE A 229 19.80 4.27 -6.42
N THR A 230 20.47 4.75 -7.45
CA THR A 230 21.58 5.70 -7.34
C THR A 230 21.23 7.13 -7.72
N GLY A 231 20.09 7.29 -8.42
CA GLY A 231 19.61 8.61 -8.82
C GLY A 231 18.21 8.55 -9.37
N ILE A 232 17.49 9.66 -9.26
CA ILE A 232 16.19 9.89 -9.85
C ILE A 232 16.24 11.22 -10.57
N GLU A 233 15.92 11.22 -11.85
CA GLU A 233 15.88 12.43 -12.69
C GLU A 233 14.43 12.63 -13.13
N GLY A 234 13.83 13.79 -12.79
CA GLY A 234 12.49 14.17 -13.21
C GLY A 234 12.50 15.16 -14.38
N SER A 235 11.65 14.96 -15.37
CA SER A 235 11.33 15.97 -16.37
C SER A 235 9.85 16.29 -16.25
N LEU A 236 9.55 17.51 -15.77
CA LEU A 236 8.19 18.01 -15.58
C LEU A 236 7.83 18.91 -16.76
N GLY A 237 6.67 18.67 -17.33
CA GLY A 237 6.11 19.53 -18.38
C GLY A 237 5.97 18.88 -19.75
N GLY A 238 4.72 18.88 -20.21
CA GLY A 238 4.33 18.88 -21.61
C GLY A 238 4.51 17.56 -22.36
N ALA A 239 3.41 16.84 -22.52
CA ALA A 239 3.26 16.01 -23.70
C ALA A 239 3.67 16.84 -24.93
N THR A 240 4.81 16.53 -25.53
CA THR A 240 5.06 16.92 -26.91
C THR A 240 3.97 16.27 -27.74
N THR A 241 2.99 17.07 -28.19
CA THR A 241 2.06 16.67 -29.22
C THR A 241 2.90 16.14 -30.38
N PRO A 242 2.69 14.91 -30.84
CA PRO A 242 3.33 14.49 -32.08
C PRO A 242 2.86 15.46 -33.18
N ALA A 243 3.82 16.03 -33.90
CA ALA A 243 3.54 16.86 -35.06
C ALA A 243 2.76 16.04 -36.12
N PRO A 244 1.85 16.69 -36.86
CA PRO A 244 0.94 16.05 -37.83
C PRO A 244 1.68 15.32 -38.94
#